data_9f4f041b9ad4463a1c40554f9b3a1cda
#
_entry.id   9f4f041b9ad4463a1c40554f9b3a1cda
#
_cell.length_a   1.000
_cell.length_b   1.000
_cell.length_c   1.000
_cell.angle_alpha   90.00
_cell.angle_beta   90.00
_cell.angle_gamma   90.00
#
_symmetry.space_group_name_H-M   'P 1'
#
loop_
_entity.id
_entity.type
_entity.pdbx_description
1 polymer ?
#
loop_
_entity_poly.entity_id
_entity_poly.type
_entity_poly.pdbx_seq_one_letter_code
_entity_poly.pdbx_strand_id
1 'polypeptide(L)'
;AKTLGMTNSHFVDASGLPDPQHYTTARDLTILARALIHDFPDGYKMFAERDFTWHGIKQPNRNGLLEKDPSVDGIKTGHTNAAGYCLLASANRDGRRLISAVMGGKSWAYREQASLEVLNYGFRFFESANLFGPATPAATLKVYKGAEDTIAVGTLEPVSLMLPRGQKELLMVQQQIDAKAIAPIKVGQVLGKATVTLDGKTLKTVDLVALKDVEKGGFWRRLIDQIKLWFGL
;
A
#
# COMPACT_ATOMS: atom_id res chain seq x y z
N ALA A 1 -16.15 -1.69 -6.58
CA ALA A 1 -15.33 -2.86 -6.93
C ALA A 1 -14.48 -2.62 -8.16
N LYS A 2 -15.06 -2.13 -9.26
CA LYS A 2 -14.33 -1.80 -10.50
C LYS A 2 -13.26 -0.73 -10.28
N THR A 3 -13.59 0.34 -9.56
CA THR A 3 -12.65 1.43 -9.25
C THR A 3 -11.44 0.95 -8.45
N LEU A 4 -11.62 -0.02 -7.56
CA LEU A 4 -10.54 -0.63 -6.79
C LEU A 4 -9.76 -1.71 -7.56
N GLY A 5 -10.19 -2.09 -8.77
CA GLY A 5 -9.56 -3.15 -9.54
C GLY A 5 -9.93 -4.57 -9.08
N MET A 6 -11.07 -4.75 -8.42
CA MET A 6 -11.62 -6.04 -8.01
C MET A 6 -12.30 -6.73 -9.22
N THR A 7 -11.48 -7.28 -10.12
CA THR A 7 -11.94 -7.75 -11.44
C THR A 7 -12.73 -9.06 -11.41
N ASN A 8 -12.68 -9.79 -10.29
CA ASN A 8 -13.34 -11.07 -10.11
C ASN A 8 -14.42 -11.01 -9.01
N SER A 9 -15.06 -9.84 -8.86
CA SER A 9 -16.12 -9.62 -7.88
C SER A 9 -17.29 -8.91 -8.52
N HIS A 10 -18.49 -9.35 -8.13
CA HIS A 10 -19.74 -8.68 -8.45
C HIS A 10 -20.65 -8.65 -7.23
N PHE A 11 -21.13 -7.47 -6.85
CA PHE A 11 -22.01 -7.24 -5.73
C PHE A 11 -23.36 -6.73 -6.22
N VAL A 12 -24.44 -7.43 -5.88
CA VAL A 12 -25.80 -7.04 -6.26
C VAL A 12 -26.50 -6.20 -5.20
N ASP A 13 -26.07 -6.35 -3.94
CA ASP A 13 -26.57 -5.58 -2.80
C ASP A 13 -25.52 -5.33 -1.73
N ALA A 14 -25.88 -4.57 -0.70
CA ALA A 14 -25.00 -4.24 0.43
C ALA A 14 -25.14 -5.23 1.60
N SER A 15 -26.11 -6.11 1.59
CA SER A 15 -26.41 -7.02 2.71
C SER A 15 -25.55 -8.27 2.71
N GLY A 16 -25.12 -8.72 1.53
CA GLY A 16 -24.42 -9.98 1.32
C GLY A 16 -25.34 -11.20 1.42
N LEU A 17 -26.64 -11.03 1.24
CA LEU A 17 -27.56 -12.15 1.12
C LEU A 17 -27.26 -12.96 -0.14
N PRO A 18 -27.55 -14.27 -0.14
CA PRO A 18 -27.24 -15.13 -1.27
C PRO A 18 -27.95 -14.72 -2.54
N ASP A 19 -27.17 -14.46 -3.58
CA ASP A 19 -27.62 -14.28 -4.95
C ASP A 19 -26.61 -14.96 -5.89
N PRO A 20 -27.04 -15.67 -6.96
CA PRO A 20 -26.13 -16.34 -7.89
C PRO A 20 -25.12 -15.39 -8.57
N GLN A 21 -25.46 -14.10 -8.67
CA GLN A 21 -24.57 -13.08 -9.22
C GLN A 21 -23.76 -12.32 -8.17
N HIS A 22 -23.92 -12.65 -6.88
CA HIS A 22 -23.17 -12.04 -5.80
C HIS A 22 -21.96 -12.89 -5.45
N TYR A 23 -20.81 -12.56 -5.99
CA TYR A 23 -19.58 -13.32 -5.79
C TYR A 23 -18.35 -12.44 -5.62
N THR A 24 -17.33 -12.98 -5.00
CA THR A 24 -16.03 -12.34 -4.81
C THR A 24 -14.92 -13.40 -4.72
N THR A 25 -13.67 -12.95 -4.65
CA THR A 25 -12.51 -13.80 -4.42
C THR A 25 -11.73 -13.35 -3.18
N ALA A 26 -10.93 -14.26 -2.61
CA ALA A 26 -10.04 -13.91 -1.50
C ALA A 26 -9.09 -12.76 -1.88
N ARG A 27 -8.56 -12.76 -3.11
CA ARG A 27 -7.71 -11.68 -3.63
C ARG A 27 -8.44 -10.34 -3.63
N ASP A 28 -9.64 -10.28 -4.20
CA ASP A 28 -10.39 -9.04 -4.32
C ASP A 28 -10.79 -8.48 -2.94
N LEU A 29 -11.16 -9.36 -2.00
CA LEU A 29 -11.42 -8.93 -0.62
C LEU A 29 -10.18 -8.33 0.07
N THR A 30 -8.96 -8.81 -0.25
CA THR A 30 -7.75 -8.18 0.29
C THR A 30 -7.49 -6.80 -0.34
N ILE A 31 -7.87 -6.58 -1.60
CA ILE A 31 -7.83 -5.25 -2.24
C ILE A 31 -8.79 -4.30 -1.53
N LEU A 32 -10.04 -4.73 -1.29
CA LEU A 32 -11.03 -3.95 -0.55
C LEU A 32 -10.55 -3.62 0.88
N ALA A 33 -10.01 -4.61 1.59
CA ALA A 33 -9.47 -4.42 2.93
C ALA A 33 -8.35 -3.38 2.99
N ARG A 34 -7.43 -3.42 2.01
CA ARG A 34 -6.36 -2.41 1.91
C ARG A 34 -6.91 -1.01 1.71
N ALA A 35 -7.87 -0.84 0.79
CA ALA A 35 -8.52 0.44 0.56
C ALA A 35 -9.24 0.93 1.84
N LEU A 36 -9.99 0.06 2.51
CA LEU A 36 -10.68 0.40 3.75
C LEU A 36 -9.72 0.90 4.85
N ILE A 37 -8.59 0.21 5.04
CA ILE A 37 -7.58 0.57 6.04
C ILE A 37 -6.91 1.90 5.69
N HIS A 38 -6.60 2.11 4.41
CA HIS A 38 -5.86 3.28 3.93
C HIS A 38 -6.75 4.52 3.83
N ASP A 39 -7.93 4.39 3.23
CA ASP A 39 -8.78 5.52 2.87
C ASP A 39 -9.71 5.96 4.02
N PHE A 40 -9.98 5.04 4.96
CA PHE A 40 -10.89 5.26 6.09
C PHE A 40 -10.27 4.85 7.44
N PRO A 41 -9.08 5.35 7.82
CA PRO A 41 -8.35 4.88 8.99
C PRO A 41 -9.12 5.10 10.31
N ASP A 42 -9.89 6.16 10.43
CA ASP A 42 -10.69 6.40 11.64
C ASP A 42 -11.92 5.48 11.73
N GLY A 43 -12.62 5.26 10.62
CA GLY A 43 -13.71 4.30 10.55
C GLY A 43 -13.22 2.86 10.76
N TYR A 44 -12.00 2.56 10.32
CA TYR A 44 -11.40 1.25 10.49
C TYR A 44 -11.23 0.83 11.94
N LYS A 45 -10.99 1.77 12.86
CA LYS A 45 -10.83 1.50 14.30
C LYS A 45 -12.03 0.77 14.91
N MET A 46 -13.24 0.95 14.36
CA MET A 46 -14.45 0.26 14.85
C MET A 46 -14.38 -1.27 14.67
N PHE A 47 -13.59 -1.79 13.73
CA PHE A 47 -13.46 -3.23 13.54
C PHE A 47 -12.64 -3.94 14.64
N ALA A 48 -11.88 -3.16 15.41
CA ALA A 48 -11.12 -3.65 16.56
C ALA A 48 -11.94 -3.73 17.85
N GLU A 49 -13.15 -3.17 17.88
CA GLU A 49 -14.04 -3.22 19.05
C GLU A 49 -14.40 -4.67 19.37
N ARG A 50 -14.12 -5.08 20.61
CA ARG A 50 -14.30 -6.47 21.03
C ARG A 50 -15.74 -6.82 21.35
N ASP A 51 -16.51 -5.84 21.78
CA ASP A 51 -17.94 -5.98 22.09
C ASP A 51 -18.69 -4.67 21.84
N PHE A 52 -19.99 -4.77 21.72
CA PHE A 52 -20.89 -3.64 21.58
C PHE A 52 -22.14 -3.86 22.41
N THR A 53 -22.53 -2.85 23.20
CA THR A 53 -23.75 -2.90 24.02
C THR A 53 -24.83 -2.03 23.40
N TRP A 54 -25.98 -2.65 23.12
CA TRP A 54 -27.15 -1.95 22.60
C TRP A 54 -28.39 -2.32 23.44
N HIS A 55 -29.13 -1.33 23.91
CA HIS A 55 -30.30 -1.52 24.80
C HIS A 55 -30.00 -2.45 26.00
N GLY A 56 -28.82 -2.32 26.61
CA GLY A 56 -28.41 -3.17 27.74
C GLY A 56 -27.97 -4.59 27.36
N ILE A 57 -28.00 -4.96 26.09
CA ILE A 57 -27.56 -6.26 25.59
C ILE A 57 -26.14 -6.13 25.07
N LYS A 58 -25.20 -6.78 25.79
CA LYS A 58 -23.80 -6.86 25.37
C LYS A 58 -23.61 -7.99 24.36
N GLN A 59 -23.02 -7.67 23.20
CA GLN A 59 -22.75 -8.63 22.14
C GLN A 59 -21.26 -8.63 21.81
N PRO A 60 -20.56 -9.77 21.83
CA PRO A 60 -19.18 -9.86 21.44
C PRO A 60 -19.01 -9.72 19.92
N ASN A 61 -17.86 -9.22 19.50
CA ASN A 61 -17.50 -9.24 18.09
C ASN A 61 -17.44 -10.69 17.59
N ARG A 62 -18.01 -10.94 16.42
CA ARG A 62 -18.00 -12.28 15.80
C ARG A 62 -16.63 -12.69 15.24
N ASN A 63 -15.67 -11.76 15.19
CA ASN A 63 -14.27 -12.04 14.88
C ASN A 63 -13.53 -12.46 16.16
N GLY A 64 -13.55 -13.75 16.49
CA GLY A 64 -12.90 -14.26 17.70
C GLY A 64 -11.36 -14.16 17.70
N LEU A 65 -10.73 -13.77 16.58
CA LEU A 65 -9.29 -13.51 16.57
C LEU A 65 -8.90 -12.29 17.39
N LEU A 66 -9.81 -11.33 17.57
CA LEU A 66 -9.57 -10.14 18.43
C LEU A 66 -9.25 -10.53 19.88
N GLU A 67 -9.77 -11.66 20.35
CA GLU A 67 -9.48 -12.19 21.70
C GLU A 67 -8.24 -13.10 21.73
N LYS A 68 -7.92 -13.75 20.60
CA LYS A 68 -6.85 -14.76 20.52
C LYS A 68 -5.49 -14.17 20.21
N ASP A 69 -5.45 -13.05 19.50
CA ASP A 69 -4.21 -12.40 19.06
C ASP A 69 -4.33 -10.88 19.19
N PRO A 70 -3.60 -10.26 20.11
CA PRO A 70 -3.66 -8.81 20.34
C PRO A 70 -3.18 -7.96 19.15
N SER A 71 -2.50 -8.56 18.19
CA SER A 71 -2.08 -7.89 16.96
C SER A 71 -3.20 -7.75 15.93
N VAL A 72 -4.29 -8.51 16.08
CA VAL A 72 -5.46 -8.47 15.19
C VAL A 72 -6.33 -7.26 15.52
N ASP A 73 -6.67 -6.49 14.49
CA ASP A 73 -7.46 -5.24 14.61
C ASP A 73 -8.66 -5.18 13.64
N GLY A 74 -9.06 -6.31 13.08
CA GLY A 74 -10.20 -6.39 12.17
C GLY A 74 -10.24 -7.71 11.41
N ILE A 75 -11.11 -7.93 10.42
CA ILE A 75 -11.98 -6.94 9.77
C ILE A 75 -13.44 -7.41 9.87
N LYS A 76 -13.80 -8.46 9.06
CA LYS A 76 -15.21 -8.85 8.92
C LYS A 76 -15.39 -10.33 8.75
N THR A 77 -16.37 -10.85 9.46
CA THR A 77 -16.84 -12.24 9.32
C THR A 77 -18.04 -12.31 8.39
N GLY A 78 -18.21 -13.41 7.69
CA GLY A 78 -19.41 -13.74 6.92
C GLY A 78 -19.78 -15.20 7.06
N HIS A 79 -21.06 -15.49 6.88
CA HIS A 79 -21.54 -16.88 6.78
C HIS A 79 -22.87 -16.91 6.02
N THR A 80 -22.93 -17.78 5.04
CA THR A 80 -24.17 -18.30 4.44
C THR A 80 -23.97 -19.78 4.17
N ASN A 81 -25.07 -20.52 3.95
CA ASN A 81 -24.95 -21.94 3.64
C ASN A 81 -24.14 -22.18 2.35
N ALA A 82 -24.25 -21.30 1.37
CA ALA A 82 -23.52 -21.39 0.11
C ALA A 82 -22.05 -20.99 0.24
N ALA A 83 -21.75 -19.91 1.00
CA ALA A 83 -20.40 -19.36 1.11
C ALA A 83 -19.56 -20.06 2.19
N GLY A 84 -20.17 -20.81 3.10
CA GLY A 84 -19.50 -21.33 4.29
C GLY A 84 -19.08 -20.24 5.26
N TYR A 85 -18.19 -20.54 6.18
CA TYR A 85 -17.67 -19.59 7.16
C TYR A 85 -16.49 -18.82 6.58
N CYS A 86 -16.62 -17.50 6.49
CA CYS A 86 -15.62 -16.61 5.92
C CYS A 86 -15.08 -15.63 6.96
N LEU A 87 -13.80 -15.29 6.85
CA LEU A 87 -13.16 -14.27 7.68
C LEU A 87 -12.12 -13.52 6.84
N LEU A 88 -12.29 -12.21 6.76
CA LEU A 88 -11.27 -11.28 6.34
C LEU A 88 -10.66 -10.70 7.63
N ALA A 89 -9.38 -10.98 7.89
CA ALA A 89 -8.71 -10.51 9.09
C ALA A 89 -7.48 -9.67 8.75
N SER A 90 -7.14 -8.75 9.65
CA SER A 90 -5.93 -7.94 9.58
C SER A 90 -5.21 -7.99 10.91
N ALA A 91 -3.89 -8.06 10.86
CA ALA A 91 -3.02 -7.98 12.02
C ALA A 91 -1.85 -7.04 11.74
N ASN A 92 -1.43 -6.31 12.79
CA ASN A 92 -0.26 -5.41 12.74
C ASN A 92 0.74 -5.82 13.83
N ARG A 93 1.92 -6.28 13.42
CA ARG A 93 3.02 -6.65 14.33
C ARG A 93 4.26 -5.83 13.97
N ASP A 94 4.77 -5.06 14.93
CA ASP A 94 5.99 -4.25 14.75
C ASP A 94 5.94 -3.35 13.50
N GLY A 95 4.80 -2.72 13.27
CA GLY A 95 4.57 -1.84 12.11
C GLY A 95 4.34 -2.58 10.78
N ARG A 96 4.39 -3.90 10.76
CA ARG A 96 4.04 -4.71 9.58
C ARG A 96 2.58 -5.16 9.66
N ARG A 97 1.81 -4.76 8.65
CA ARG A 97 0.41 -5.17 8.52
C ARG A 97 0.27 -6.29 7.50
N LEU A 98 -0.43 -7.34 7.88
CA LEU A 98 -0.85 -8.41 6.98
C LEU A 98 -2.38 -8.56 7.00
N ILE A 99 -2.93 -8.98 5.88
CA ILE A 99 -4.35 -9.25 5.70
C ILE A 99 -4.48 -10.71 5.25
N SER A 100 -5.35 -11.45 5.92
CA SER A 100 -5.73 -12.81 5.50
C SER A 100 -7.19 -12.84 5.08
N ALA A 101 -7.48 -13.61 4.03
CA ALA A 101 -8.84 -13.88 3.56
C ALA A 101 -9.06 -15.38 3.52
N VAL A 102 -9.86 -15.89 4.44
CA VAL A 102 -10.30 -17.30 4.51
C VAL A 102 -11.77 -17.35 4.10
N MET A 103 -12.07 -18.18 3.11
CA MET A 103 -13.41 -18.34 2.55
C MET A 103 -13.78 -19.82 2.52
N GLY A 104 -15.09 -20.13 2.63
CA GLY A 104 -15.59 -21.50 2.51
C GLY A 104 -15.23 -22.41 3.68
N GLY A 105 -14.92 -21.87 4.84
CA GLY A 105 -14.60 -22.67 6.02
C GLY A 105 -15.79 -23.48 6.50
N LYS A 106 -15.52 -24.65 7.08
CA LYS A 106 -16.55 -25.60 7.58
C LYS A 106 -17.13 -25.22 8.93
N SER A 107 -16.49 -24.32 9.69
CA SER A 107 -16.94 -23.88 11.02
C SER A 107 -16.33 -22.54 11.41
N TRP A 108 -16.85 -21.94 12.48
CA TRP A 108 -16.29 -20.74 13.11
C TRP A 108 -14.85 -20.96 13.53
N ALA A 109 -14.62 -22.04 14.27
CA ALA A 109 -13.28 -22.37 14.76
C ALA A 109 -12.29 -22.58 13.61
N TYR A 110 -12.74 -23.22 12.53
CA TYR A 110 -11.91 -23.44 11.35
C TYR A 110 -11.46 -22.12 10.70
N ARG A 111 -12.39 -21.19 10.42
CA ARG A 111 -12.00 -19.92 9.77
C ARG A 111 -11.04 -19.10 10.62
N GLU A 112 -11.23 -19.11 11.96
CA GLU A 112 -10.34 -18.40 12.88
C GLU A 112 -8.95 -19.05 12.91
N GLN A 113 -8.88 -20.37 13.07
CA GLN A 113 -7.62 -21.10 13.07
C GLN A 113 -6.87 -20.93 11.75
N ALA A 114 -7.54 -21.12 10.63
CA ALA A 114 -6.94 -20.96 9.30
C ALA A 114 -6.45 -19.52 9.05
N SER A 115 -7.21 -18.50 9.49
CA SER A 115 -6.78 -17.11 9.37
C SER A 115 -5.52 -16.82 10.19
N LEU A 116 -5.45 -17.35 11.42
CA LEU A 116 -4.29 -17.21 12.30
C LEU A 116 -3.05 -17.90 11.71
N GLU A 117 -3.22 -19.09 11.16
CA GLU A 117 -2.14 -19.85 10.50
C GLU A 117 -1.58 -19.09 9.30
N VAL A 118 -2.45 -18.54 8.44
CA VAL A 118 -2.05 -17.73 7.26
C VAL A 118 -1.33 -16.46 7.71
N LEU A 119 -1.83 -15.73 8.72
CA LEU A 119 -1.16 -14.56 9.27
C LEU A 119 0.21 -14.91 9.84
N ASN A 120 0.29 -15.97 10.67
CA ASN A 120 1.55 -16.43 11.26
C ASN A 120 2.55 -16.88 10.21
N TYR A 121 2.09 -17.58 9.16
CA TYR A 121 2.93 -17.91 8.00
C TYR A 121 3.53 -16.64 7.36
N GLY A 122 2.68 -15.64 7.09
CA GLY A 122 3.13 -14.37 6.50
C GLY A 122 4.14 -13.65 7.40
N PHE A 123 3.87 -13.51 8.70
CA PHE A 123 4.81 -12.87 9.63
C PHE A 123 6.12 -13.64 9.82
N ARG A 124 6.07 -14.97 9.75
CA ARG A 124 7.25 -15.82 9.93
C ARG A 124 8.16 -15.83 8.70
N PHE A 125 7.58 -15.98 7.52
CA PHE A 125 8.35 -16.27 6.30
C PHE A 125 8.57 -15.07 5.39
N PHE A 126 7.93 -13.94 5.66
CA PHE A 126 8.10 -12.73 4.87
C PHE A 126 8.61 -11.58 5.75
N GLU A 127 9.27 -10.63 5.10
CA GLU A 127 9.75 -9.39 5.71
C GLU A 127 9.52 -8.19 4.80
N SER A 128 9.47 -6.98 5.39
CA SER A 128 9.33 -5.75 4.64
C SER A 128 10.70 -5.16 4.32
N ALA A 129 10.94 -4.86 3.06
CA ALA A 129 12.05 -4.04 2.60
C ALA A 129 11.55 -2.62 2.35
N ASN A 130 11.95 -1.67 3.20
CA ASN A 130 11.68 -0.25 2.99
C ASN A 130 12.70 0.28 1.99
N LEU A 131 12.24 0.72 0.83
CA LEU A 131 13.06 1.16 -0.29
C LEU A 131 13.27 2.67 -0.28
N PHE A 132 12.19 3.41 -0.10
CA PHE A 132 12.21 4.86 -0.01
C PHE A 132 11.31 5.32 1.13
N GLY A 133 11.80 6.26 1.94
CA GLY A 133 11.01 6.96 2.94
C GLY A 133 10.12 8.03 2.30
N PRO A 134 9.08 8.50 3.03
CA PRO A 134 8.24 9.59 2.54
C PRO A 134 9.07 10.87 2.43
N ALA A 135 8.95 11.58 1.31
CA ALA A 135 9.66 12.83 1.02
C ALA A 135 11.19 12.79 1.29
N THR A 136 11.78 11.57 1.30
CA THR A 136 13.22 11.39 1.50
C THR A 136 13.94 11.49 0.17
N PRO A 137 15.01 12.33 0.05
CA PRO A 137 15.77 12.44 -1.18
C PRO A 137 16.42 11.11 -1.58
N ALA A 138 16.13 10.65 -2.78
CA ALA A 138 16.82 9.54 -3.44
C ALA A 138 18.00 10.04 -4.26
N ALA A 139 17.90 11.27 -4.79
CA ALA A 139 18.94 11.94 -5.56
C ALA A 139 18.77 13.46 -5.53
N THR A 140 19.78 14.16 -6.04
CA THR A 140 19.76 15.60 -6.26
C THR A 140 20.06 15.89 -7.72
N LEU A 141 19.21 16.70 -8.36
CA LEU A 141 19.34 17.12 -9.75
C LEU A 141 19.75 18.59 -9.85
N LYS A 142 20.58 18.91 -10.87
CA LYS A 142 20.87 20.29 -11.25
C LYS A 142 19.64 20.89 -11.93
N VAL A 143 19.30 22.11 -11.54
CA VAL A 143 18.19 22.87 -12.11
C VAL A 143 18.71 24.00 -12.97
N TYR A 144 18.20 24.07 -14.19
CA TYR A 144 18.47 25.18 -15.13
C TYR A 144 17.31 26.18 -15.10
N LYS A 145 17.63 27.44 -15.26
CA LYS A 145 16.67 28.59 -15.29
C LYS A 145 15.83 28.75 -14.02
N GLY A 146 16.19 28.04 -12.93
CA GLY A 146 15.48 28.07 -11.68
C GLY A 146 15.98 29.11 -10.69
N ALA A 147 15.18 29.45 -9.70
CA ALA A 147 15.60 30.28 -8.57
C ALA A 147 16.65 29.57 -7.71
N GLU A 148 16.66 28.24 -7.75
CA GLU A 148 17.61 27.37 -7.05
C GLU A 148 18.49 26.60 -8.03
N ASP A 149 19.69 26.19 -7.57
CA ASP A 149 20.67 25.46 -8.41
C ASP A 149 20.36 23.97 -8.50
N THR A 150 19.69 23.44 -7.49
CA THR A 150 19.45 22.01 -7.35
C THR A 150 18.06 21.73 -6.78
N ILE A 151 17.55 20.53 -7.08
CA ILE A 151 16.31 20.02 -6.52
C ILE A 151 16.51 18.58 -6.01
N ALA A 152 15.94 18.30 -4.85
CA ALA A 152 15.85 16.95 -4.34
C ALA A 152 14.73 16.18 -5.05
N VAL A 153 15.02 14.95 -5.45
CA VAL A 153 14.10 14.04 -6.13
C VAL A 153 13.96 12.77 -5.31
N GLY A 154 12.74 12.30 -5.15
CA GLY A 154 12.41 11.13 -4.34
C GLY A 154 10.98 10.66 -4.55
N THR A 155 10.42 9.98 -3.56
CA THR A 155 9.00 9.57 -3.56
C THR A 155 8.25 10.37 -2.51
N LEU A 156 7.02 10.83 -2.81
CA LEU A 156 6.18 11.54 -1.84
C LEU A 156 5.67 10.59 -0.76
N GLU A 157 5.33 9.36 -1.14
CA GLU A 157 4.85 8.31 -0.25
C GLU A 157 5.95 7.29 0.03
N PRO A 158 5.90 6.58 1.17
CA PRO A 158 6.84 5.52 1.47
C PRO A 158 6.68 4.36 0.48
N VAL A 159 7.80 3.81 0.02
CA VAL A 159 7.81 2.66 -0.87
C VAL A 159 8.44 1.48 -0.17
N SER A 160 7.67 0.42 0.01
CA SER A 160 8.12 -0.85 0.57
C SER A 160 7.69 -2.03 -0.30
N LEU A 161 8.38 -3.14 -0.13
CA LEU A 161 8.05 -4.44 -0.72
C LEU A 161 8.00 -5.50 0.38
N MET A 162 7.07 -6.44 0.25
CA MET A 162 7.02 -7.64 1.07
C MET A 162 7.72 -8.78 0.31
N LEU A 163 8.71 -9.40 0.93
CA LEU A 163 9.58 -10.40 0.32
C LEU A 163 9.72 -11.61 1.24
N PRO A 164 9.99 -12.80 0.72
CA PRO A 164 10.49 -13.91 1.53
C PRO A 164 11.72 -13.49 2.35
N ARG A 165 11.80 -13.95 3.59
CA ARG A 165 12.94 -13.64 4.47
C ARG A 165 14.26 -14.05 3.85
N GLY A 166 15.27 -13.21 4.04
CA GLY A 166 16.62 -13.41 3.51
C GLY A 166 16.80 -12.93 2.07
N GLN A 167 15.76 -12.42 1.42
CA GLN A 167 15.87 -11.89 0.06
C GLN A 167 16.06 -10.37 0.00
N LYS A 168 15.93 -9.67 1.12
CA LYS A 168 16.08 -8.23 1.17
C LYS A 168 17.44 -7.75 0.68
N GLU A 169 18.51 -8.47 1.06
CA GLU A 169 19.90 -8.14 0.69
C GLU A 169 20.22 -8.40 -0.80
N LEU A 170 19.35 -9.15 -1.49
CA LEU A 170 19.48 -9.44 -2.92
C LEU A 170 18.75 -8.41 -3.81
N LEU A 171 18.04 -7.47 -3.19
CA LEU A 171 17.37 -6.40 -3.94
C LEU A 171 18.38 -5.46 -4.57
N MET A 172 18.17 -5.17 -5.84
CA MET A 172 18.88 -4.14 -6.56
C MET A 172 17.94 -2.99 -6.90
N VAL A 173 18.33 -1.76 -6.58
CA VAL A 173 17.59 -0.55 -6.93
C VAL A 173 18.38 0.23 -7.95
N GLN A 174 17.88 0.28 -9.16
CA GLN A 174 18.46 1.08 -10.24
C GLN A 174 17.63 2.35 -10.43
N GLN A 175 18.29 3.50 -10.36
CA GLN A 175 17.68 4.81 -10.60
C GLN A 175 18.04 5.31 -11.98
N GLN A 176 17.05 5.69 -12.74
CA GLN A 176 17.19 6.42 -14.00
C GLN A 176 16.58 7.79 -13.81
N ILE A 177 17.43 8.81 -13.74
CA ILE A 177 17.04 10.18 -13.44
C ILE A 177 17.27 11.01 -14.67
N ASP A 178 16.40 11.98 -14.96
CA ASP A 178 16.53 12.89 -16.08
C ASP A 178 17.85 13.66 -15.97
N ALA A 179 18.54 13.80 -17.08
CA ALA A 179 19.85 14.48 -17.10
C ALA A 179 19.76 15.97 -16.73
N LYS A 180 18.61 16.59 -16.92
CA LYS A 180 18.39 18.04 -16.73
C LYS A 180 17.00 18.34 -16.22
N ALA A 181 16.90 19.15 -15.18
CA ALA A 181 15.65 19.71 -14.69
C ALA A 181 15.59 21.22 -15.09
N ILE A 182 14.49 21.64 -15.69
CA ILE A 182 14.31 23.03 -16.18
C ILE A 182 13.13 23.66 -15.43
N ALA A 183 13.39 24.77 -14.74
CA ALA A 183 12.35 25.50 -14.02
C ALA A 183 11.35 26.22 -14.96
N PRO A 184 10.05 26.37 -14.57
CA PRO A 184 9.53 26.07 -13.23
C PRO A 184 9.28 24.58 -13.05
N ILE A 185 9.47 24.09 -11.82
CA ILE A 185 9.22 22.70 -11.44
C ILE A 185 8.22 22.74 -10.29
N LYS A 186 7.24 21.85 -10.34
CA LYS A 186 6.25 21.69 -9.27
C LYS A 186 6.50 20.41 -8.49
N VAL A 187 6.21 20.45 -7.18
CA VAL A 187 6.23 19.26 -6.35
C VAL A 187 5.37 18.15 -6.99
N GLY A 188 5.87 16.91 -7.00
CA GLY A 188 5.19 15.79 -7.67
C GLY A 188 5.48 15.66 -9.17
N GLN A 189 6.19 16.63 -9.80
CA GLN A 189 6.60 16.49 -11.20
C GLN A 189 7.60 15.32 -11.32
N VAL A 190 7.35 14.39 -12.25
CA VAL A 190 8.23 13.24 -12.49
C VAL A 190 9.53 13.72 -13.12
N LEU A 191 10.65 13.36 -12.52
CA LEU A 191 12.02 13.69 -12.93
C LEU A 191 12.91 12.45 -13.06
N GLY A 192 12.34 11.27 -12.94
CA GLY A 192 13.06 10.01 -13.08
C GLY A 192 12.22 8.82 -12.66
N LYS A 193 12.86 7.65 -12.65
CA LYS A 193 12.25 6.39 -12.19
C LYS A 193 13.27 5.57 -11.40
N ALA A 194 12.77 4.83 -10.44
CA ALA A 194 13.53 3.78 -9.77
C ALA A 194 12.93 2.42 -10.09
N THR A 195 13.76 1.49 -10.56
CA THR A 195 13.39 0.10 -10.84
C THR A 195 14.01 -0.80 -9.80
N VAL A 196 13.18 -1.59 -9.13
CA VAL A 196 13.60 -2.54 -8.11
C VAL A 196 13.55 -3.94 -8.70
N THR A 197 14.66 -4.64 -8.65
CA THR A 197 14.81 -6.00 -9.19
C THR A 197 15.28 -6.98 -8.12
N LEU A 198 14.90 -8.23 -8.28
CA LEU A 198 15.39 -9.37 -7.52
C LEU A 198 15.77 -10.46 -8.53
N ASP A 199 17.00 -10.95 -8.50
CA ASP A 199 17.50 -11.95 -9.44
C ASP A 199 17.22 -11.61 -10.91
N GLY A 200 17.38 -10.34 -11.28
CA GLY A 200 17.14 -9.84 -12.63
C GLY A 200 15.66 -9.63 -13.00
N LYS A 201 14.72 -10.04 -12.14
CA LYS A 201 13.30 -9.83 -12.35
C LYS A 201 12.85 -8.51 -11.75
N THR A 202 12.19 -7.66 -12.54
CA THR A 202 11.58 -6.42 -12.03
C THR A 202 10.41 -6.74 -11.12
N LEU A 203 10.50 -6.29 -9.86
CA LEU A 203 9.44 -6.40 -8.87
C LEU A 203 8.57 -5.15 -8.83
N LYS A 204 9.17 -3.98 -8.96
CA LYS A 204 8.47 -2.69 -8.89
C LYS A 204 9.23 -1.61 -9.66
N THR A 205 8.47 -0.72 -10.28
CA THR A 205 8.98 0.55 -10.80
C THR A 205 8.19 1.67 -10.13
N VAL A 206 8.88 2.71 -9.68
CA VAL A 206 8.29 3.88 -9.04
C VAL A 206 8.82 5.15 -9.69
N ASP A 207 7.95 6.15 -9.81
CA ASP A 207 8.37 7.46 -10.30
C ASP A 207 9.14 8.19 -9.18
N LEU A 208 10.25 8.80 -9.57
CA LEU A 208 11.00 9.73 -8.74
C LEU A 208 10.56 11.15 -9.12
N VAL A 209 10.05 11.87 -8.13
CA VAL A 209 9.40 13.17 -8.33
C VAL A 209 10.12 14.28 -7.59
N ALA A 210 9.89 15.51 -8.03
CA ALA A 210 10.33 16.71 -7.33
C ALA A 210 9.72 16.78 -5.92
N LEU A 211 10.55 16.95 -4.88
CA LEU A 211 10.10 17.02 -3.50
C LEU A 211 9.69 18.43 -3.04
N LYS A 212 9.95 19.46 -3.88
CA LYS A 212 9.52 20.83 -3.65
C LYS A 212 9.30 21.56 -4.96
N ASP A 213 8.69 22.74 -4.88
CA ASP A 213 8.58 23.66 -6.00
C ASP A 213 9.94 24.37 -6.25
N VAL A 214 10.23 24.64 -7.52
CA VAL A 214 11.32 25.53 -7.91
C VAL A 214 10.79 26.56 -8.91
N GLU A 215 10.75 27.80 -8.51
CA GLU A 215 10.29 28.91 -9.35
C GLU A 215 11.34 29.29 -10.40
N LYS A 216 10.91 30.08 -11.40
CA LYS A 216 11.81 30.63 -12.42
C LYS A 216 12.83 31.57 -11.81
N GLY A 217 14.07 31.43 -12.19
CA GLY A 217 15.15 32.35 -11.84
C GLY A 217 15.03 33.69 -12.55
N GLY A 218 15.82 34.68 -12.09
CA GLY A 218 15.90 36.01 -12.70
C GLY A 218 16.34 35.98 -14.16
N PHE A 219 16.15 37.09 -14.87
CA PHE A 219 16.42 37.22 -16.32
C PHE A 219 17.84 36.77 -16.70
N TRP A 220 18.86 37.29 -16.04
CA TRP A 220 20.26 36.98 -16.33
C TRP A 220 20.61 35.52 -16.12
N ARG A 221 20.11 34.94 -15.06
CA ARG A 221 20.29 33.49 -14.79
C ARG A 221 19.69 32.62 -15.89
N ARG A 222 18.47 32.93 -16.32
CA ARG A 222 17.81 32.22 -17.42
C ARG A 222 18.54 32.33 -18.74
N LEU A 223 19.12 33.53 -19.03
CA LEU A 223 19.90 33.72 -20.23
C LEU A 223 21.20 32.91 -20.22
N ILE A 224 21.93 32.94 -19.10
CA ILE A 224 23.17 32.18 -18.93
C ILE A 224 22.88 30.68 -19.04
N ASP A 225 21.84 30.18 -18.36
CA ASP A 225 21.47 28.77 -18.39
C ASP A 225 20.96 28.31 -19.77
N GLN A 226 20.34 29.24 -20.57
CA GLN A 226 19.99 28.94 -21.95
C GLN A 226 21.24 28.71 -22.81
N ILE A 227 22.27 29.52 -22.63
CA ILE A 227 23.56 29.35 -23.33
C ILE A 227 24.21 28.02 -22.91
N LYS A 228 24.26 27.72 -21.61
CA LYS A 228 24.79 26.43 -21.12
C LYS A 228 24.05 25.23 -21.72
N LEU A 229 22.72 25.30 -21.81
CA LEU A 229 21.91 24.24 -22.41
C LEU A 229 22.20 24.02 -23.90
N TRP A 230 22.52 25.09 -24.66
CA TRP A 230 22.91 24.98 -26.07
C TRP A 230 24.25 24.28 -26.26
N PHE A 231 25.22 24.52 -25.36
CA PHE A 231 26.53 23.90 -25.41
C PHE A 231 26.63 22.58 -24.64
N GLY A 232 25.53 22.09 -24.07
CA GLY A 232 25.51 20.83 -23.35
C GLY A 232 26.19 20.84 -21.97
N LEU A 233 26.42 22.06 -21.40
CA LEU A 233 27.14 22.30 -20.13
C LEU A 233 26.21 22.24 -18.92
#